data_b594e5c1df8a8129dd7a3483421a0789
#
_entry.id   b594e5c1df8a8129dd7a3483421a0789
#
_cell.length_a   1.000
_cell.length_b   1.000
_cell.length_c   1.000
_cell.angle_alpha   90.00
_cell.angle_beta   90.00
_cell.angle_gamma   90.00
#
_symmetry.space_group_name_H-M   'P 1'
#
loop_
_entity.id
_entity.type
_entity.pdbx_description
1 polymer ?
#
loop_
_entity_poly.entity_id
_entity_poly.type
_entity_poly.pdbx_seq_one_letter_code
_entity_poly.pdbx_strand_id
1 'polypeptide(L)'
;MACRPGERVILHCDCNNFYASVELLERPELRDQPVAVAGDPEGRHGIILAKNQIAKRFGVKTAETIWQAKKKCPGLILLPPHHEKYAKFSQKINRIYLDLTDQVEPFSVDESWLDVTGSQRLFGTGEEMANALRRRVRETLGITISVGVSDNKTWAKMGSDYKKPDATTVITRENVADILYPLPVEDMLFVGHAAAQSLHARGIHTIGQIAAMEQEDLSRWLGKQGESLWRMARGLDDSPVRAWGEGEAVKSIGNGMTFAHDLVGREACHAGMMPLCESVGARLRAQGLKCRTITLQIKDPTLKVISRQKTLPVPTALTRQIYRECCQILAACWPENAPVRLMTVTLSGLCPEDEAAPAQLSFFEELQGDDPRQEKIERAIDGVRRRFGRGSVGTAVEKEIRNSECGMRN
;
A
#
# COMPACT_ATOMS: atom_id res chain seq x y z
N MET A 1 -17.94 -5.50 -28.17
CA MET A 1 -17.10 -6.19 -29.18
C MET A 1 -16.26 -7.21 -28.45
N ALA A 2 -16.26 -8.48 -28.88
CA ALA A 2 -15.47 -9.53 -28.26
C ALA A 2 -14.01 -9.43 -28.72
N CYS A 3 -13.04 -9.66 -27.82
CA CYS A 3 -11.65 -9.85 -28.22
C CYS A 3 -11.55 -11.00 -29.24
N ARG A 4 -10.65 -10.89 -30.20
CA ARG A 4 -10.50 -11.89 -31.26
C ARG A 4 -10.03 -13.23 -30.65
N PRO A 5 -10.44 -14.38 -31.21
CA PRO A 5 -9.95 -15.68 -30.75
C PRO A 5 -8.40 -15.73 -30.81
N GLY A 6 -7.75 -15.97 -29.65
CA GLY A 6 -6.30 -16.02 -29.51
C GLY A 6 -5.65 -14.73 -29.00
N GLU A 7 -6.39 -13.64 -28.84
CA GLU A 7 -5.91 -12.44 -28.15
C GLU A 7 -5.92 -12.62 -26.63
N ARG A 8 -4.95 -12.01 -25.96
CA ARG A 8 -4.85 -11.97 -24.50
C ARG A 8 -6.05 -11.25 -23.90
N VAL A 9 -6.64 -11.80 -22.85
CA VAL A 9 -7.77 -11.21 -22.15
C VAL A 9 -7.43 -11.05 -20.67
N ILE A 10 -7.22 -9.79 -20.26
CA ILE A 10 -6.89 -9.38 -18.90
C ILE A 10 -8.08 -8.67 -18.30
N LEU A 11 -8.49 -9.10 -17.12
CA LEU A 11 -9.42 -8.37 -16.29
C LEU A 11 -8.64 -7.62 -15.21
N HIS A 12 -9.07 -6.39 -14.89
CA HIS A 12 -8.71 -5.72 -13.65
C HIS A 12 -9.97 -5.51 -12.83
N CYS A 13 -10.01 -6.11 -11.65
CA CYS A 13 -11.13 -6.03 -10.72
C CYS A 13 -10.78 -5.08 -9.57
N ASP A 14 -11.67 -4.12 -9.25
CA ASP A 14 -11.45 -3.09 -8.25
C ASP A 14 -12.72 -2.92 -7.39
N CYS A 15 -12.60 -3.08 -6.08
CA CYS A 15 -13.74 -3.01 -5.16
C CYS A 15 -14.18 -1.58 -4.92
N ASN A 16 -15.47 -1.31 -5.14
CA ASN A 16 -16.00 0.04 -5.00
C ASN A 16 -16.04 0.48 -3.53
N ASN A 17 -15.34 1.58 -3.22
CA ASN A 17 -15.30 2.17 -1.86
C ASN A 17 -14.94 1.16 -0.77
N PHE A 18 -14.00 0.28 -1.00
CA PHE A 18 -13.80 -1.00 -0.31
C PHE A 18 -14.01 -0.93 1.20
N TYR A 19 -13.21 -0.15 1.94
CA TYR A 19 -13.35 -0.08 3.41
C TYR A 19 -14.72 0.41 3.84
N ALA A 20 -15.25 1.44 3.20
CA ALA A 20 -16.59 1.95 3.53
C ALA A 20 -17.68 0.92 3.22
N SER A 21 -17.56 0.21 2.09
CA SER A 21 -18.51 -0.85 1.71
C SER A 21 -18.50 -2.00 2.72
N VAL A 22 -17.31 -2.46 3.16
CA VAL A 22 -17.18 -3.52 4.15
C VAL A 22 -17.73 -3.11 5.53
N GLU A 23 -17.50 -1.85 5.97
CA GLU A 23 -18.06 -1.36 7.23
C GLU A 23 -19.58 -1.23 7.18
N LEU A 24 -20.14 -0.81 6.06
CA LEU A 24 -21.58 -0.64 5.88
C LEU A 24 -22.36 -1.97 5.75
N LEU A 25 -21.69 -3.12 5.61
CA LEU A 25 -22.37 -4.42 5.67
C LEU A 25 -23.02 -4.68 7.03
N GLU A 26 -22.34 -4.29 8.10
CA GLU A 26 -22.82 -4.45 9.49
C GLU A 26 -23.63 -3.25 9.99
N ARG A 27 -23.74 -2.20 9.18
CA ARG A 27 -24.43 -0.94 9.53
C ARG A 27 -25.36 -0.48 8.41
N PRO A 28 -26.40 -1.29 8.09
CA PRO A 28 -27.30 -1.00 6.98
C PRO A 28 -28.03 0.35 7.14
N GLU A 29 -28.24 0.81 8.37
CA GLU A 29 -28.88 2.09 8.70
C GLU A 29 -28.08 3.32 8.25
N LEU A 30 -26.77 3.14 7.98
CA LEU A 30 -25.89 4.22 7.50
C LEU A 30 -25.71 4.26 5.97
N ARG A 31 -26.32 3.32 5.24
CA ARG A 31 -26.10 3.21 3.78
C ARG A 31 -26.53 4.43 3.00
N ASP A 32 -27.58 5.10 3.46
CA ASP A 32 -28.14 6.28 2.82
C ASP A 32 -27.61 7.60 3.41
N GLN A 33 -26.54 7.54 4.20
CA GLN A 33 -25.88 8.69 4.81
C GLN A 33 -24.45 8.85 4.27
N PRO A 34 -23.89 10.08 4.33
CA PRO A 34 -22.48 10.29 3.94
C PRO A 34 -21.56 9.66 5.00
N VAL A 35 -20.85 8.61 4.60
CA VAL A 35 -19.94 7.85 5.48
C VAL A 35 -18.53 7.82 4.91
N ALA A 36 -17.55 7.98 5.80
CA ALA A 36 -16.16 7.74 5.49
C ALA A 36 -15.48 6.89 6.58
N VAL A 37 -14.54 6.06 6.17
CA VAL A 37 -13.59 5.39 7.06
C VAL A 37 -12.39 6.31 7.21
N ALA A 38 -12.00 6.63 8.45
CA ALA A 38 -10.93 7.55 8.73
C ALA A 38 -10.14 7.12 9.98
N GLY A 39 -8.92 7.62 10.11
CA GLY A 39 -8.16 7.52 11.36
C GLY A 39 -8.86 8.27 12.50
N ASP A 40 -8.20 8.28 13.66
CA ASP A 40 -8.73 8.95 14.86
C ASP A 40 -9.03 10.44 14.60
N PRO A 41 -10.29 10.90 14.78
CA PRO A 41 -10.65 12.30 14.62
C PRO A 41 -9.96 13.25 15.61
N GLU A 42 -9.62 12.77 16.80
CA GLU A 42 -8.90 13.54 17.83
C GLU A 42 -7.40 13.48 17.63
N GLY A 43 -6.92 12.56 16.79
CA GLY A 43 -5.52 12.41 16.44
C GLY A 43 -5.03 13.49 15.45
N ARG A 44 -3.77 13.91 15.58
CA ARG A 44 -3.13 14.93 14.71
C ARG A 44 -3.02 14.54 13.24
N HIS A 45 -3.35 13.31 12.86
CA HIS A 45 -3.06 12.72 11.55
C HIS A 45 -4.23 11.94 10.96
N GLY A 46 -5.44 12.15 11.49
CA GLY A 46 -6.63 11.53 10.95
C GLY A 46 -6.92 12.00 9.51
N ILE A 47 -6.85 11.06 8.55
CA ILE A 47 -7.19 11.29 7.14
C ILE A 47 -8.31 10.36 6.71
N ILE A 48 -8.99 10.74 5.64
CA ILE A 48 -10.01 9.90 5.00
C ILE A 48 -9.31 8.76 4.25
N LEU A 49 -9.58 7.52 4.65
CA LEU A 49 -9.04 6.31 4.01
C LEU A 49 -9.96 5.83 2.88
N ALA A 50 -11.26 5.83 3.11
CA ALA A 50 -12.28 5.51 2.10
C ALA A 50 -13.58 6.28 2.41
N LYS A 51 -14.43 6.43 1.41
CA LYS A 51 -15.74 7.08 1.53
C LYS A 51 -16.77 6.40 0.66
N ASN A 52 -18.06 6.44 1.05
CA ASN A 52 -19.13 5.96 0.21
C ASN A 52 -19.47 6.95 -0.93
N GLN A 53 -20.34 6.54 -1.84
CA GLN A 53 -20.72 7.37 -2.99
C GLN A 53 -21.42 8.67 -2.58
N ILE A 54 -22.14 8.66 -1.46
CA ILE A 54 -22.84 9.85 -0.96
C ILE A 54 -21.82 10.90 -0.51
N ALA A 55 -20.86 10.52 0.33
CA ALA A 55 -19.79 11.43 0.75
C ALA A 55 -18.94 11.90 -0.45
N LYS A 56 -18.72 11.05 -1.48
CA LYS A 56 -18.04 11.43 -2.73
C LYS A 56 -18.77 12.55 -3.47
N ARG A 57 -20.12 12.55 -3.49
CA ARG A 57 -20.92 13.62 -4.13
C ARG A 57 -20.74 14.99 -3.47
N PHE A 58 -20.43 15.04 -2.17
CA PHE A 58 -20.05 16.26 -1.45
C PHE A 58 -18.60 16.69 -1.72
N GLY A 59 -17.87 16.00 -2.57
CA GLY A 59 -16.47 16.31 -2.91
C GLY A 59 -15.45 15.85 -1.85
N VAL A 60 -15.83 14.94 -0.95
CA VAL A 60 -14.88 14.31 0.00
C VAL A 60 -13.88 13.47 -0.78
N LYS A 61 -12.57 13.66 -0.52
CA LYS A 61 -11.48 12.96 -1.21
C LYS A 61 -10.73 12.01 -0.25
N THR A 62 -10.19 10.93 -0.78
CA THR A 62 -9.25 10.06 -0.06
C THR A 62 -7.95 10.84 0.20
N ALA A 63 -7.29 10.55 1.31
CA ALA A 63 -6.07 11.20 1.80
C ALA A 63 -6.22 12.67 2.25
N GLU A 64 -7.41 13.28 2.16
CA GLU A 64 -7.62 14.60 2.77
C GLU A 64 -7.82 14.49 4.29
N THR A 65 -7.57 15.57 5.02
CA THR A 65 -7.76 15.61 6.46
C THR A 65 -9.24 15.54 6.82
N ILE A 66 -9.56 14.98 7.99
CA ILE A 66 -10.93 14.91 8.51
C ILE A 66 -11.56 16.31 8.57
N TRP A 67 -10.79 17.33 8.94
CA TRP A 67 -11.27 18.72 8.97
C TRP A 67 -11.71 19.22 7.61
N GLN A 68 -10.90 18.98 6.54
CA GLN A 68 -11.26 19.35 5.17
C GLN A 68 -12.51 18.62 4.70
N ALA A 69 -12.61 17.32 5.00
CA ALA A 69 -13.76 16.50 4.65
C ALA A 69 -15.04 17.00 5.33
N LYS A 70 -15.00 17.28 6.64
CA LYS A 70 -16.16 17.82 7.40
C LYS A 70 -16.58 19.21 6.93
N LYS A 71 -15.62 20.04 6.47
CA LYS A 71 -15.95 21.35 5.88
C LYS A 71 -16.79 21.21 4.61
N LYS A 72 -16.53 20.20 3.78
CA LYS A 72 -17.30 19.90 2.56
C LYS A 72 -18.60 19.17 2.84
N CYS A 73 -18.62 18.31 3.84
CA CYS A 73 -19.76 17.50 4.25
C CYS A 73 -19.93 17.56 5.77
N PRO A 74 -20.65 18.56 6.32
CA PRO A 74 -20.85 18.73 7.77
C PRO A 74 -21.50 17.54 8.44
N GLY A 75 -22.39 16.80 7.74
CA GLY A 75 -23.04 15.58 8.23
C GLY A 75 -22.22 14.28 8.02
N LEU A 76 -20.92 14.38 7.72
CA LEU A 76 -20.09 13.20 7.47
C LEU A 76 -19.91 12.35 8.72
N ILE A 77 -20.36 11.09 8.61
CA ILE A 77 -20.19 10.08 9.66
C ILE A 77 -18.83 9.41 9.46
N LEU A 78 -18.03 9.37 10.53
CA LEU A 78 -16.71 8.75 10.52
C LEU A 78 -16.76 7.38 11.21
N LEU A 79 -16.20 6.37 10.55
CA LEU A 79 -16.04 5.02 11.09
C LEU A 79 -14.54 4.71 11.24
N PRO A 80 -14.13 4.02 12.32
CA PRO A 80 -12.76 3.58 12.49
C PRO A 80 -12.42 2.46 11.49
N PRO A 81 -11.15 2.33 11.05
CA PRO A 81 -10.73 1.26 10.17
C PRO A 81 -10.51 -0.06 10.91
N HIS A 82 -10.94 -1.17 10.29
CA HIS A 82 -10.72 -2.54 10.78
C HIS A 82 -9.90 -3.36 9.75
N HIS A 83 -8.59 -3.12 9.68
CA HIS A 83 -7.71 -3.68 8.66
C HIS A 83 -7.73 -5.21 8.57
N GLU A 84 -7.88 -5.92 9.69
CA GLU A 84 -8.00 -7.39 9.69
C GLU A 84 -9.29 -7.87 8.98
N LYS A 85 -10.38 -7.13 9.14
CA LYS A 85 -11.65 -7.39 8.44
C LYS A 85 -11.46 -7.21 6.93
N TYR A 86 -10.79 -6.14 6.51
CA TYR A 86 -10.50 -5.88 5.10
C TYR A 86 -9.63 -6.96 4.49
N ALA A 87 -8.58 -7.40 5.18
CA ALA A 87 -7.74 -8.50 4.71
C ALA A 87 -8.54 -9.81 4.52
N LYS A 88 -9.47 -10.13 5.44
CA LYS A 88 -10.36 -11.30 5.30
C LYS A 88 -11.31 -11.16 4.10
N PHE A 89 -11.86 -9.97 3.86
CA PHE A 89 -12.70 -9.73 2.69
C PHE A 89 -11.91 -9.82 1.39
N SER A 90 -10.71 -9.25 1.32
CA SER A 90 -9.78 -9.39 0.20
C SER A 90 -9.52 -10.85 -0.15
N GLN A 91 -9.24 -11.69 0.84
CA GLN A 91 -9.05 -13.13 0.62
C GLN A 91 -10.30 -13.83 0.06
N LYS A 92 -11.50 -13.49 0.56
CA LYS A 92 -12.77 -14.04 0.05
C LYS A 92 -13.02 -13.64 -1.40
N ILE A 93 -12.73 -12.39 -1.74
CA ILE A 93 -12.88 -11.85 -3.10
C ILE A 93 -11.93 -12.57 -4.06
N ASN A 94 -10.64 -12.67 -3.70
CA ASN A 94 -9.65 -13.35 -4.53
C ASN A 94 -9.96 -14.85 -4.71
N ARG A 95 -10.59 -15.51 -3.72
CA ARG A 95 -11.09 -16.88 -3.88
C ARG A 95 -12.17 -17.00 -4.98
N ILE A 96 -13.04 -15.99 -5.09
CA ILE A 96 -14.04 -15.95 -6.19
C ILE A 96 -13.33 -15.80 -7.54
N TYR A 97 -12.26 -15.03 -7.62
CA TYR A 97 -11.47 -14.86 -8.85
C TYR A 97 -10.75 -16.16 -9.26
N LEU A 98 -10.23 -16.91 -8.29
CA LEU A 98 -9.55 -18.19 -8.51
C LEU A 98 -10.45 -19.28 -9.10
N ASP A 99 -11.77 -19.14 -9.03
CA ASP A 99 -12.70 -20.06 -9.71
C ASP A 99 -12.70 -19.89 -11.24
N LEU A 100 -12.15 -18.78 -11.76
CA LEU A 100 -12.03 -18.53 -13.20
C LEU A 100 -10.64 -18.87 -13.75
N THR A 101 -9.58 -18.59 -12.99
CA THR A 101 -8.19 -18.74 -13.42
C THR A 101 -7.28 -18.80 -12.20
N ASP A 102 -6.15 -19.50 -12.29
CA ASP A 102 -5.07 -19.48 -11.30
C ASP A 102 -4.13 -18.27 -11.47
N GLN A 103 -4.19 -17.58 -12.61
CA GLN A 103 -3.43 -16.36 -12.86
C GLN A 103 -4.17 -15.14 -12.28
N VAL A 104 -4.07 -15.00 -10.95
CA VAL A 104 -4.64 -13.91 -10.17
C VAL A 104 -3.52 -13.20 -9.45
N GLU A 105 -3.25 -11.96 -9.85
CA GLU A 105 -2.22 -11.11 -9.28
C GLU A 105 -2.85 -9.97 -8.47
N PRO A 106 -2.82 -10.00 -7.14
CA PRO A 106 -3.24 -8.88 -6.31
C PRO A 106 -2.33 -7.67 -6.53
N PHE A 107 -2.92 -6.51 -6.79
CA PHE A 107 -2.23 -5.23 -6.87
C PHE A 107 -2.30 -4.45 -5.56
N SER A 108 -3.45 -4.53 -4.91
CA SER A 108 -3.68 -3.95 -3.58
C SER A 108 -4.59 -4.88 -2.75
N VAL A 109 -5.05 -4.42 -1.59
CA VAL A 109 -5.99 -5.16 -0.75
C VAL A 109 -7.36 -5.33 -1.40
N ASP A 110 -7.71 -4.50 -2.38
CA ASP A 110 -9.02 -4.43 -3.05
C ASP A 110 -8.95 -4.48 -4.58
N GLU A 111 -7.76 -4.65 -5.14
CA GLU A 111 -7.55 -4.70 -6.59
C GLU A 111 -6.74 -5.92 -7.00
N SER A 112 -7.14 -6.57 -8.12
CA SER A 112 -6.42 -7.70 -8.69
C SER A 112 -6.52 -7.72 -10.21
N TRP A 113 -5.43 -8.14 -10.87
CA TRP A 113 -5.46 -8.55 -12.27
C TRP A 113 -5.72 -10.04 -12.39
N LEU A 114 -6.46 -10.43 -13.43
CA LEU A 114 -6.73 -11.81 -13.81
C LEU A 114 -6.37 -11.99 -15.28
N ASP A 115 -5.58 -12.99 -15.61
CA ASP A 115 -5.47 -13.44 -17.00
C ASP A 115 -6.48 -14.57 -17.23
N VAL A 116 -7.49 -14.29 -18.03
CA VAL A 116 -8.58 -15.21 -18.34
C VAL A 116 -8.54 -15.70 -19.80
N THR A 117 -7.38 -15.51 -20.47
CA THR A 117 -7.19 -15.92 -21.85
C THR A 117 -7.55 -17.39 -22.08
N GLY A 118 -7.06 -18.29 -21.20
CA GLY A 118 -7.32 -19.72 -21.26
C GLY A 118 -8.73 -20.13 -20.84
N SER A 119 -9.44 -19.25 -20.14
CA SER A 119 -10.75 -19.53 -19.52
C SER A 119 -11.94 -19.29 -20.47
N GLN A 120 -11.72 -18.64 -21.62
CA GLN A 120 -12.77 -18.21 -22.53
C GLN A 120 -13.65 -19.36 -23.05
N ARG A 121 -13.08 -20.55 -23.24
CA ARG A 121 -13.84 -21.74 -23.72
C ARG A 121 -14.89 -22.23 -22.72
N LEU A 122 -14.64 -22.01 -21.42
CA LEU A 122 -15.50 -22.48 -20.32
C LEU A 122 -16.50 -21.42 -19.87
N PHE A 123 -16.05 -20.15 -19.86
CA PHE A 123 -16.78 -19.07 -19.18
C PHE A 123 -17.23 -17.94 -20.11
N GLY A 124 -16.95 -18.04 -21.41
CA GLY A 124 -17.35 -17.04 -22.41
C GLY A 124 -16.30 -15.93 -22.60
N THR A 125 -16.74 -14.80 -23.13
CA THR A 125 -15.91 -13.63 -23.41
C THR A 125 -15.41 -12.95 -22.12
N GLY A 126 -14.36 -12.13 -22.22
CA GLY A 126 -13.88 -11.33 -21.09
C GLY A 126 -14.96 -10.43 -20.46
N GLU A 127 -15.87 -9.87 -21.29
CA GLU A 127 -16.98 -9.06 -20.81
C GLU A 127 -18.03 -9.90 -20.06
N GLU A 128 -18.36 -11.07 -20.56
CA GLU A 128 -19.28 -12.00 -19.88
C GLU A 128 -18.73 -12.47 -18.55
N MET A 129 -17.44 -12.84 -18.49
CA MET A 129 -16.74 -13.19 -17.25
C MET A 129 -16.72 -12.03 -16.27
N ALA A 130 -16.40 -10.81 -16.70
CA ALA A 130 -16.41 -9.60 -15.87
C ALA A 130 -17.79 -9.34 -15.26
N ASN A 131 -18.85 -9.45 -16.06
CA ASN A 131 -20.23 -9.27 -15.60
C ASN A 131 -20.68 -10.39 -14.64
N ALA A 132 -20.24 -11.63 -14.86
CA ALA A 132 -20.49 -12.74 -13.95
C ALA A 132 -19.79 -12.55 -12.60
N LEU A 133 -18.52 -12.10 -12.59
CA LEU A 133 -17.78 -11.77 -11.37
C LEU A 133 -18.46 -10.67 -10.58
N ARG A 134 -18.87 -9.57 -11.22
CA ARG A 134 -19.57 -8.47 -10.56
C ARG A 134 -20.83 -8.94 -9.86
N ARG A 135 -21.68 -9.74 -10.53
CA ARG A 135 -22.87 -10.34 -9.93
C ARG A 135 -22.52 -11.22 -8.75
N ARG A 136 -21.56 -12.14 -8.93
CA ARG A 136 -21.18 -13.11 -7.90
C ARG A 136 -20.62 -12.44 -6.65
N VAL A 137 -19.74 -11.44 -6.79
CA VAL A 137 -19.20 -10.69 -5.65
C VAL A 137 -20.32 -9.97 -4.90
N ARG A 138 -21.26 -9.34 -5.64
CA ARG A 138 -22.42 -8.66 -5.03
C ARG A 138 -23.31 -9.63 -4.27
N GLU A 139 -23.67 -10.74 -4.86
CA GLU A 139 -24.59 -11.75 -4.28
C GLU A 139 -23.94 -12.47 -3.09
N THR A 140 -22.64 -12.78 -3.18
CA THR A 140 -21.95 -13.57 -2.15
C THR A 140 -21.45 -12.72 -0.98
N LEU A 141 -20.96 -11.50 -1.26
CA LEU A 141 -20.26 -10.66 -0.27
C LEU A 141 -20.98 -9.35 0.04
N GLY A 142 -22.02 -8.99 -0.71
CA GLY A 142 -22.79 -7.76 -0.49
C GLY A 142 -22.06 -6.46 -0.85
N ILE A 143 -20.90 -6.53 -1.52
CA ILE A 143 -20.15 -5.39 -2.02
C ILE A 143 -20.12 -5.41 -3.54
N THR A 144 -19.75 -4.28 -4.16
CA THR A 144 -19.65 -4.19 -5.62
C THR A 144 -18.22 -4.01 -6.08
N ILE A 145 -17.93 -4.47 -7.30
CA ILE A 145 -16.65 -4.27 -7.98
C ILE A 145 -16.87 -3.61 -9.33
N SER A 146 -15.88 -2.86 -9.81
CA SER A 146 -15.80 -2.42 -11.20
C SER A 146 -14.70 -3.19 -11.90
N VAL A 147 -14.95 -3.59 -13.15
CA VAL A 147 -14.04 -4.46 -13.91
C VAL A 147 -13.67 -3.80 -15.23
N GLY A 148 -12.39 -3.65 -15.48
CA GLY A 148 -11.85 -3.31 -16.80
C GLY A 148 -11.40 -4.57 -17.51
N VAL A 149 -11.68 -4.65 -18.81
CA VAL A 149 -11.31 -5.76 -19.69
C VAL A 149 -10.46 -5.22 -20.83
N SER A 150 -9.28 -5.80 -21.04
CA SER A 150 -8.39 -5.40 -22.14
C SER A 150 -7.41 -6.51 -22.52
N ASP A 151 -6.54 -6.24 -23.49
CA ASP A 151 -5.43 -7.12 -23.89
C ASP A 151 -4.17 -6.93 -23.04
N ASN A 152 -4.14 -5.95 -22.15
CA ASN A 152 -3.00 -5.62 -21.29
C ASN A 152 -3.42 -5.10 -19.91
N LYS A 153 -2.50 -5.18 -18.94
CA LYS A 153 -2.76 -4.81 -17.54
C LYS A 153 -3.08 -3.34 -17.36
N THR A 154 -2.38 -2.45 -18.05
CA THR A 154 -2.55 -0.99 -17.92
C THR A 154 -3.94 -0.56 -18.36
N TRP A 155 -4.37 -0.94 -19.56
CA TRP A 155 -5.68 -0.56 -20.07
C TRP A 155 -6.83 -1.22 -19.29
N ALA A 156 -6.65 -2.48 -18.84
CA ALA A 156 -7.60 -3.12 -17.95
C ALA A 156 -7.78 -2.33 -16.64
N LYS A 157 -6.67 -1.87 -16.01
CA LYS A 157 -6.74 -1.02 -14.80
C LYS A 157 -7.47 0.29 -15.06
N MET A 158 -7.15 0.98 -16.13
CA MET A 158 -7.81 2.23 -16.49
C MET A 158 -9.30 2.01 -16.79
N GLY A 159 -9.66 0.89 -17.42
CA GLY A 159 -11.04 0.50 -17.67
C GLY A 159 -11.85 0.32 -16.39
N SER A 160 -11.26 -0.27 -15.34
CA SER A 160 -11.95 -0.44 -14.06
C SER A 160 -12.27 0.89 -13.38
N ASP A 161 -11.49 1.95 -13.63
CA ASP A 161 -11.69 3.28 -13.06
C ASP A 161 -12.70 4.12 -13.85
N TYR A 162 -12.88 3.84 -15.15
CA TYR A 162 -13.59 4.71 -16.09
C TYR A 162 -15.08 4.93 -15.78
N LYS A 163 -15.82 3.87 -15.43
CA LYS A 163 -17.29 3.92 -15.17
C LYS A 163 -17.68 3.52 -13.74
N LYS A 164 -16.81 3.74 -12.74
CA LYS A 164 -17.17 3.45 -11.34
C LYS A 164 -18.42 4.17 -10.87
N PRO A 165 -19.27 3.57 -10.05
CA PRO A 165 -19.18 2.22 -9.45
C PRO A 165 -19.90 1.13 -10.26
N ASP A 166 -19.57 -0.14 -9.93
CA ASP A 166 -20.29 -1.34 -10.37
C ASP A 166 -20.53 -1.41 -11.88
N ALA A 167 -19.45 -1.27 -12.64
CA ALA A 167 -19.50 -1.27 -14.10
C ALA A 167 -18.44 -2.19 -14.70
N THR A 168 -18.68 -2.64 -15.91
CA THR A 168 -17.69 -3.28 -16.78
C THR A 168 -17.33 -2.32 -17.91
N THR A 169 -16.04 -2.13 -18.17
CA THR A 169 -15.52 -1.32 -19.28
C THR A 169 -14.57 -2.17 -20.11
N VAL A 170 -14.88 -2.37 -21.39
CA VAL A 170 -14.01 -3.07 -22.34
C VAL A 170 -13.22 -2.06 -23.15
N ILE A 171 -11.90 -2.18 -23.11
CA ILE A 171 -10.97 -1.31 -23.85
C ILE A 171 -10.20 -2.16 -24.85
N THR A 172 -10.35 -1.82 -26.13
CA THR A 172 -9.73 -2.50 -27.27
C THR A 172 -8.88 -1.51 -28.08
N ARG A 173 -8.12 -2.03 -29.04
CA ARG A 173 -7.35 -1.19 -29.97
C ARG A 173 -8.24 -0.26 -30.82
N GLU A 174 -9.47 -0.67 -31.08
CA GLU A 174 -10.43 0.08 -31.90
C GLU A 174 -11.09 1.22 -31.13
N ASN A 175 -11.30 1.09 -29.79
CA ASN A 175 -12.05 2.07 -29.02
C ASN A 175 -11.21 2.90 -28.02
N VAL A 176 -9.91 2.60 -27.90
CA VAL A 176 -9.02 3.31 -26.96
C VAL A 176 -8.97 4.81 -27.24
N ALA A 177 -9.06 5.20 -28.50
CA ALA A 177 -9.05 6.59 -28.92
C ALA A 177 -10.25 7.38 -28.38
N ASP A 178 -11.40 6.73 -28.22
CA ASP A 178 -12.62 7.36 -27.71
C ASP A 178 -12.71 7.32 -26.18
N ILE A 179 -12.07 6.34 -25.54
CA ILE A 179 -12.23 6.08 -24.11
C ILE A 179 -11.05 6.63 -23.29
N LEU A 180 -9.81 6.24 -23.61
CA LEU A 180 -8.64 6.59 -22.81
C LEU A 180 -7.91 7.84 -23.29
N TYR A 181 -7.79 8.04 -24.59
CA TYR A 181 -6.99 9.14 -25.12
C TYR A 181 -7.50 10.54 -24.76
N PRO A 182 -8.82 10.79 -24.57
CA PRO A 182 -9.32 12.08 -24.11
C PRO A 182 -9.08 12.34 -22.62
N LEU A 183 -8.75 11.31 -21.82
CA LEU A 183 -8.55 11.46 -20.38
C LEU A 183 -7.30 12.29 -20.07
N PRO A 184 -7.32 13.08 -18.97
CA PRO A 184 -6.16 13.83 -18.52
C PRO A 184 -5.00 12.89 -18.15
N VAL A 185 -3.77 13.40 -18.26
CA VAL A 185 -2.56 12.60 -17.97
C VAL A 185 -2.51 12.10 -16.53
N GLU A 186 -3.14 12.79 -15.59
CA GLU A 186 -3.23 12.41 -14.19
C GLU A 186 -4.02 11.13 -13.94
N ASP A 187 -4.93 10.79 -14.84
CA ASP A 187 -5.73 9.57 -14.75
C ASP A 187 -4.95 8.35 -15.23
N MET A 188 -3.77 8.54 -15.82
CA MET A 188 -2.94 7.45 -16.28
C MET A 188 -2.19 6.79 -15.11
N LEU A 189 -2.19 5.47 -15.09
CA LEU A 189 -1.47 4.68 -14.09
C LEU A 189 0.01 5.12 -14.00
N PHE A 190 0.51 5.31 -12.78
CA PHE A 190 1.86 5.77 -12.44
C PHE A 190 2.19 7.22 -12.84
N VAL A 191 1.25 8.03 -13.27
CA VAL A 191 1.44 9.47 -13.42
C VAL A 191 1.11 10.15 -12.10
N GLY A 192 2.15 10.44 -11.31
CA GLY A 192 2.02 11.25 -10.10
C GLY A 192 2.13 12.75 -10.40
N HIS A 193 1.90 13.59 -9.39
CA HIS A 193 1.88 15.05 -9.50
C HIS A 193 3.12 15.64 -10.20
N ALA A 194 4.34 15.17 -9.87
CA ALA A 194 5.57 15.67 -10.49
C ALA A 194 5.65 15.36 -12.00
N ALA A 195 5.25 14.12 -12.39
CA ALA A 195 5.22 13.73 -13.79
C ALA A 195 4.16 14.52 -14.56
N ALA A 196 2.94 14.68 -13.99
CA ALA A 196 1.89 15.49 -14.58
C ALA A 196 2.32 16.97 -14.79
N GLN A 197 2.93 17.59 -13.77
CA GLN A 197 3.47 18.94 -13.90
C GLN A 197 4.53 19.05 -15.02
N SER A 198 5.42 18.07 -15.12
CA SER A 198 6.45 18.04 -16.15
C SER A 198 5.85 17.92 -17.57
N LEU A 199 4.78 17.12 -17.72
CA LEU A 199 4.03 16.98 -18.98
C LEU A 199 3.27 18.26 -19.32
N HIS A 200 2.54 18.84 -18.38
CA HIS A 200 1.78 20.09 -18.56
C HIS A 200 2.68 21.27 -18.98
N ALA A 201 3.86 21.40 -18.37
CA ALA A 201 4.84 22.42 -18.73
C ALA A 201 5.30 22.33 -20.20
N ARG A 202 5.01 21.20 -20.89
CA ARG A 202 5.32 20.93 -22.29
C ARG A 202 4.08 20.87 -23.19
N GLY A 203 2.92 21.27 -22.65
CA GLY A 203 1.65 21.27 -23.38
C GLY A 203 1.00 19.89 -23.55
N ILE A 204 1.44 18.89 -22.80
CA ILE A 204 0.86 17.55 -22.83
C ILE A 204 -0.14 17.42 -21.69
N HIS A 205 -1.42 17.30 -22.03
CA HIS A 205 -2.54 17.30 -21.08
C HIS A 205 -3.36 16.01 -21.11
N THR A 206 -3.28 15.21 -22.19
CA THR A 206 -4.09 14.02 -22.35
C THR A 206 -3.23 12.78 -22.61
N ILE A 207 -3.79 11.61 -22.31
CA ILE A 207 -3.14 10.30 -22.55
C ILE A 207 -2.88 10.11 -24.05
N GLY A 208 -3.80 10.54 -24.90
CA GLY A 208 -3.62 10.49 -26.35
C GLY A 208 -2.43 11.30 -26.84
N GLN A 209 -2.16 12.44 -26.21
CA GLN A 209 -0.96 13.22 -26.52
C GLN A 209 0.33 12.48 -26.13
N ILE A 210 0.34 11.76 -24.98
CA ILE A 210 1.48 10.87 -24.63
C ILE A 210 1.64 9.78 -25.68
N ALA A 211 0.55 9.14 -26.11
CA ALA A 211 0.60 8.08 -27.11
C ALA A 211 1.08 8.56 -28.50
N ALA A 212 0.85 9.83 -28.84
CA ALA A 212 1.26 10.45 -30.10
C ALA A 212 2.71 10.97 -30.09
N MET A 213 3.37 11.06 -28.92
CA MET A 213 4.75 11.52 -28.81
C MET A 213 5.75 10.48 -29.33
N GLU A 214 6.96 10.96 -29.63
CA GLU A 214 8.11 10.06 -29.82
C GLU A 214 8.62 9.59 -28.45
N GLN A 215 9.01 8.30 -28.37
CA GLN A 215 9.49 7.67 -27.15
C GLN A 215 10.72 8.40 -26.58
N GLU A 216 11.62 8.82 -27.46
CA GLU A 216 12.87 9.50 -27.13
C GLU A 216 12.66 10.81 -26.40
N ASP A 217 11.62 11.58 -26.77
CA ASP A 217 11.30 12.86 -26.13
C ASP A 217 10.78 12.64 -24.71
N LEU A 218 9.87 11.69 -24.51
CA LEU A 218 9.39 11.34 -23.17
C LEU A 218 10.50 10.78 -22.30
N SER A 219 11.38 9.95 -22.87
CA SER A 219 12.54 9.39 -22.16
C SER A 219 13.54 10.47 -21.76
N ARG A 220 13.74 11.49 -22.58
CA ARG A 220 14.61 12.65 -22.29
C ARG A 220 14.07 13.48 -21.12
N TRP A 221 12.76 13.60 -20.98
CA TRP A 221 12.14 14.43 -19.93
C TRP A 221 11.90 13.71 -18.62
N LEU A 222 11.53 12.43 -18.66
CA LEU A 222 11.11 11.64 -17.51
C LEU A 222 11.98 10.40 -17.27
N GLY A 223 13.05 10.23 -18.04
CA GLY A 223 13.93 9.05 -17.94
C GLY A 223 13.19 7.75 -18.25
N LYS A 224 13.49 6.68 -17.53
CA LYS A 224 12.85 5.36 -17.67
C LYS A 224 11.32 5.41 -17.47
N GLN A 225 10.84 6.33 -16.64
CA GLN A 225 9.41 6.51 -16.45
C GLN A 225 8.74 7.01 -17.75
N GLY A 226 9.38 7.89 -18.51
CA GLY A 226 8.86 8.40 -19.78
C GLY A 226 8.67 7.29 -20.81
N GLU A 227 9.67 6.41 -20.95
CA GLU A 227 9.57 5.21 -21.80
C GLU A 227 8.40 4.30 -21.37
N SER A 228 8.30 4.04 -20.07
CA SER A 228 7.22 3.22 -19.52
C SER A 228 5.85 3.82 -19.80
N LEU A 229 5.65 5.13 -19.57
CA LEU A 229 4.39 5.83 -19.83
C LEU A 229 4.03 5.81 -21.32
N TRP A 230 5.00 5.99 -22.23
CA TRP A 230 4.76 5.89 -23.65
C TRP A 230 4.27 4.49 -24.08
N ARG A 231 4.95 3.42 -23.60
CA ARG A 231 4.51 2.05 -23.85
C ARG A 231 3.10 1.77 -23.34
N MET A 232 2.81 2.21 -22.10
CA MET A 232 1.51 2.05 -21.46
C MET A 232 0.41 2.79 -22.21
N ALA A 233 0.61 4.06 -22.61
CA ALA A 233 -0.37 4.84 -23.36
C ALA A 233 -0.73 4.19 -24.70
N ARG A 234 0.23 3.54 -25.35
CA ARG A 234 0.02 2.80 -26.62
C ARG A 234 -0.44 1.36 -26.43
N GLY A 235 -0.63 0.91 -25.20
CA GLY A 235 -1.03 -0.46 -24.87
C GLY A 235 0.05 -1.49 -25.20
N LEU A 236 1.32 -1.11 -25.16
CA LEU A 236 2.47 -1.99 -25.38
C LEU A 236 2.98 -2.62 -24.06
N ASP A 237 2.10 -2.70 -23.07
CA ASP A 237 2.36 -3.39 -21.80
C ASP A 237 2.12 -4.90 -22.00
N ASP A 238 3.19 -5.64 -22.12
CA ASP A 238 3.23 -7.09 -22.31
C ASP A 238 3.47 -7.87 -21.01
N SER A 239 3.52 -7.16 -19.88
CA SER A 239 3.77 -7.77 -18.55
C SER A 239 2.76 -8.90 -18.25
N PRO A 240 3.24 -10.08 -17.80
CA PRO A 240 2.34 -11.18 -17.46
C PRO A 240 1.54 -10.88 -16.19
N VAL A 241 0.37 -11.48 -16.06
CA VAL A 241 -0.31 -11.63 -14.77
C VAL A 241 0.31 -12.82 -14.06
N ARG A 242 0.81 -12.60 -12.84
CA ARG A 242 1.44 -13.65 -12.05
C ARG A 242 0.40 -14.62 -11.50
N ALA A 243 0.79 -15.87 -11.34
CA ALA A 243 -0.07 -16.86 -10.69
C ALA A 243 -0.29 -16.51 -9.20
N TRP A 244 -1.41 -16.98 -8.66
CA TRP A 244 -1.72 -16.80 -7.25
C TRP A 244 -0.64 -17.38 -6.35
N GLY A 245 -0.14 -16.55 -5.44
CA GLY A 245 0.96 -16.93 -4.54
C GLY A 245 2.36 -16.66 -5.07
N GLU A 246 2.52 -16.34 -6.35
CA GLU A 246 3.78 -15.86 -6.93
C GLU A 246 3.93 -14.37 -6.62
N GLY A 247 4.38 -14.05 -5.41
CA GLY A 247 4.69 -12.68 -5.00
C GLY A 247 6.09 -12.24 -5.43
N GLU A 248 6.30 -10.94 -5.64
CA GLU A 248 7.66 -10.41 -5.67
C GLU A 248 8.33 -10.63 -4.30
N ALA A 249 9.64 -10.91 -4.32
CA ALA A 249 10.43 -10.93 -3.10
C ALA A 249 10.27 -9.60 -2.35
N VAL A 250 10.05 -9.69 -1.04
CA VAL A 250 9.91 -8.49 -0.20
C VAL A 250 11.21 -7.69 -0.23
N LYS A 251 11.16 -6.45 -0.72
CA LYS A 251 12.33 -5.58 -0.88
C LYS A 251 12.68 -4.82 0.41
N SER A 252 11.67 -4.50 1.21
CA SER A 252 11.84 -3.78 2.48
C SER A 252 10.64 -3.99 3.41
N ILE A 253 10.87 -3.85 4.71
CA ILE A 253 9.84 -3.86 5.76
C ILE A 253 9.98 -2.57 6.55
N GLY A 254 8.94 -1.74 6.54
CA GLY A 254 8.95 -0.48 7.26
C GLY A 254 7.69 -0.26 8.10
N ASN A 255 7.83 0.53 9.15
CA ASN A 255 6.74 1.04 9.95
C ASN A 255 7.05 2.46 10.42
N GLY A 256 6.05 3.34 10.41
CA GLY A 256 6.17 4.72 10.86
C GLY A 256 4.96 5.15 11.67
N MET A 257 5.19 6.09 12.58
CA MET A 257 4.16 6.64 13.46
C MET A 257 4.27 8.16 13.53
N THR A 258 3.15 8.84 13.33
CA THR A 258 2.99 10.24 13.72
C THR A 258 2.55 10.25 15.18
N PHE A 259 3.33 10.92 16.03
CA PHE A 259 3.07 10.95 17.47
C PHE A 259 1.94 11.92 17.83
N ALA A 260 1.19 11.61 18.87
CA ALA A 260 0.10 12.47 19.38
C ALA A 260 0.63 13.87 19.74
N HIS A 261 1.81 13.94 20.30
CA HIS A 261 2.57 15.17 20.61
C HIS A 261 3.96 15.08 20.00
N ASP A 262 4.58 16.23 19.71
CA ASP A 262 5.95 16.22 19.22
C ASP A 262 6.88 15.69 20.33
N LEU A 263 7.72 14.74 19.99
CA LEU A 263 8.70 14.21 20.94
C LEU A 263 9.89 15.15 21.01
N VAL A 264 10.30 15.51 22.20
CA VAL A 264 11.47 16.36 22.47
C VAL A 264 12.39 15.65 23.44
N GLY A 265 13.69 15.67 23.14
CA GLY A 265 14.69 14.98 23.95
C GLY A 265 14.90 13.52 23.54
N ARG A 266 16.09 13.00 23.85
CA ARG A 266 16.49 11.65 23.45
C ARG A 266 15.61 10.57 24.04
N GLU A 267 15.26 10.69 25.31
CA GLU A 267 14.48 9.68 26.03
C GLU A 267 13.11 9.50 25.41
N ALA A 268 12.38 10.60 25.15
CA ALA A 268 11.09 10.56 24.49
C ALA A 268 11.17 9.94 23.06
N CYS A 269 12.20 10.34 22.29
CA CYS A 269 12.41 9.78 20.95
C CYS A 269 12.76 8.28 21.00
N HIS A 270 13.58 7.85 21.94
CA HIS A 270 13.91 6.44 22.15
C HIS A 270 12.67 5.62 22.53
N ALA A 271 11.83 6.14 23.42
CA ALA A 271 10.58 5.52 23.82
C ALA A 271 9.62 5.37 22.62
N GLY A 272 9.44 6.42 21.81
CA GLY A 272 8.60 6.38 20.60
C GLY A 272 9.14 5.48 19.49
N MET A 273 10.45 5.25 19.43
CA MET A 273 11.10 4.41 18.43
C MET A 273 10.97 2.91 18.71
N MET A 274 10.96 2.50 19.98
CA MET A 274 10.94 1.07 20.37
C MET A 274 9.78 0.29 19.75
N PRO A 275 8.51 0.75 19.82
CA PRO A 275 7.38 0.04 19.19
C PRO A 275 7.51 -0.12 17.67
N LEU A 276 8.16 0.83 17.00
CA LEU A 276 8.43 0.74 15.57
C LEU A 276 9.44 -0.38 15.27
N CYS A 277 10.53 -0.44 16.03
CA CYS A 277 11.56 -1.48 15.90
C CYS A 277 10.98 -2.87 16.21
N GLU A 278 10.16 -3.01 17.23
CA GLU A 278 9.46 -4.26 17.55
C GLU A 278 8.54 -4.70 16.40
N SER A 279 7.77 -3.77 15.84
CA SER A 279 6.87 -4.06 14.73
C SER A 279 7.61 -4.56 13.49
N VAL A 280 8.70 -3.88 13.08
CA VAL A 280 9.45 -4.28 11.87
C VAL A 280 10.27 -5.55 12.13
N GLY A 281 10.85 -5.73 13.32
CA GLY A 281 11.59 -6.94 13.70
C GLY A 281 10.71 -8.18 13.73
N ALA A 282 9.53 -8.10 14.36
CA ALA A 282 8.57 -9.19 14.38
C ALA A 282 8.09 -9.59 12.98
N ARG A 283 7.84 -8.61 12.09
CA ARG A 283 7.44 -8.86 10.68
C ARG A 283 8.57 -9.48 9.88
N LEU A 284 9.81 -9.09 10.14
CA LEU A 284 11.00 -9.63 9.50
C LEU A 284 11.18 -11.12 9.86
N ARG A 285 11.15 -11.44 11.17
CA ARG A 285 11.23 -12.83 11.68
C ARG A 285 10.07 -13.71 11.22
N ALA A 286 8.86 -13.15 11.13
CA ALA A 286 7.69 -13.90 10.65
C ALA A 286 7.82 -14.34 9.19
N GLN A 287 8.67 -13.70 8.41
CA GLN A 287 8.98 -14.04 7.02
C GLN A 287 10.27 -14.85 6.85
N GLY A 288 10.96 -15.21 7.95
CA GLY A 288 12.25 -15.91 7.89
C GLY A 288 13.36 -15.08 7.25
N LEU A 289 13.32 -13.76 7.42
CA LEU A 289 14.24 -12.81 6.79
C LEU A 289 15.14 -12.12 7.81
N LYS A 290 16.33 -11.69 7.37
CA LYS A 290 17.25 -10.78 8.04
C LYS A 290 17.48 -9.54 7.18
N CYS A 291 17.85 -8.41 7.78
CA CYS A 291 18.16 -7.17 7.08
C CYS A 291 19.64 -6.77 7.23
N ARG A 292 20.19 -6.14 6.19
CA ARG A 292 21.52 -5.51 6.24
C ARG A 292 21.45 -4.01 6.41
N THR A 293 20.38 -3.35 5.97
CA THR A 293 20.30 -1.89 5.99
C THR A 293 19.11 -1.44 6.83
N ILE A 294 19.41 -0.56 7.77
CA ILE A 294 18.43 0.08 8.65
C ILE A 294 18.36 1.55 8.27
N THR A 295 17.17 2.04 7.96
CA THR A 295 16.89 3.42 7.60
C THR A 295 15.98 4.03 8.66
N LEU A 296 16.38 5.17 9.22
CA LEU A 296 15.54 6.01 10.07
C LEU A 296 15.16 7.28 9.30
N GLN A 297 13.86 7.50 9.15
CA GLN A 297 13.31 8.74 8.64
C GLN A 297 12.65 9.51 9.77
N ILE A 298 12.93 10.81 9.83
CA ILE A 298 12.41 11.73 10.83
C ILE A 298 11.71 12.89 10.13
N LYS A 299 10.52 13.24 10.60
CA LYS A 299 9.76 14.40 10.14
C LYS A 299 9.57 15.36 11.30
N ASP A 300 9.89 16.62 11.09
CA ASP A 300 9.67 17.68 12.04
C ASP A 300 8.23 18.26 12.01
N PRO A 301 7.85 19.14 12.95
CA PRO A 301 6.52 19.79 12.94
C PRO A 301 6.25 20.66 11.72
N THR A 302 7.28 21.14 11.01
CA THR A 302 7.15 21.90 9.76
C THR A 302 6.97 21.02 8.54
N LEU A 303 6.89 19.69 8.75
CA LEU A 303 6.75 18.62 7.75
C LEU A 303 8.03 18.39 6.92
N LYS A 304 9.15 18.99 7.28
CA LYS A 304 10.45 18.69 6.68
C LYS A 304 10.90 17.28 7.08
N VAL A 305 11.39 16.54 6.09
CA VAL A 305 11.79 15.14 6.26
C VAL A 305 13.30 15.01 6.06
N ILE A 306 13.96 14.30 6.97
CA ILE A 306 15.29 13.77 6.76
C ILE A 306 15.27 12.25 6.82
N SER A 307 16.18 11.62 6.11
CA SER A 307 16.38 10.17 6.14
C SER A 307 17.87 9.85 6.23
N ARG A 308 18.24 8.92 7.10
CA ARG A 308 19.60 8.40 7.24
C ARG A 308 19.56 6.90 7.37
N GLN A 309 20.57 6.24 6.83
CA GLN A 309 20.65 4.79 6.87
C GLN A 309 22.04 4.31 7.32
N LYS A 310 22.07 3.10 7.85
CA LYS A 310 23.29 2.38 8.20
C LYS A 310 23.22 0.97 7.65
N THR A 311 24.28 0.54 6.97
CA THR A 311 24.43 -0.84 6.52
C THR A 311 25.27 -1.61 7.51
N LEU A 312 24.76 -2.76 7.94
CA LEU A 312 25.41 -3.63 8.92
C LEU A 312 26.38 -4.59 8.24
N PRO A 313 27.50 -4.92 8.86
CA PRO A 313 28.43 -5.94 8.34
C PRO A 313 27.78 -7.33 8.37
N VAL A 314 26.98 -7.65 9.39
CA VAL A 314 26.25 -8.91 9.54
C VAL A 314 24.74 -8.63 9.52
N PRO A 315 23.96 -9.40 8.73
CA PRO A 315 22.50 -9.27 8.72
C PRO A 315 21.90 -9.63 10.08
N THR A 316 20.85 -8.91 10.48
CA THR A 316 20.15 -9.15 11.76
C THR A 316 18.64 -9.21 11.59
N ALA A 317 17.98 -9.96 12.48
CA ALA A 317 16.54 -9.92 12.72
C ALA A 317 16.21 -9.51 14.18
N LEU A 318 17.23 -9.19 15.00
CA LEU A 318 17.05 -8.84 16.40
C LEU A 318 16.54 -7.42 16.57
N THR A 319 15.40 -7.28 17.21
CA THR A 319 14.78 -6.00 17.56
C THR A 319 15.73 -5.12 18.35
N ARG A 320 16.47 -5.70 19.32
CA ARG A 320 17.43 -4.97 20.13
C ARG A 320 18.55 -4.34 19.30
N GLN A 321 19.06 -5.04 18.29
CA GLN A 321 20.08 -4.50 17.41
C GLN A 321 19.53 -3.42 16.51
N ILE A 322 18.38 -3.66 15.87
CA ILE A 322 17.69 -2.66 15.06
C ILE A 322 17.47 -1.37 15.84
N TYR A 323 16.99 -1.47 17.07
CA TYR A 323 16.76 -0.33 17.95
C TYR A 323 18.06 0.40 18.30
N ARG A 324 19.11 -0.31 18.68
CA ARG A 324 20.42 0.28 18.98
C ARG A 324 20.96 1.11 17.81
N GLU A 325 20.88 0.55 16.60
CA GLU A 325 21.34 1.25 15.40
C GLU A 325 20.47 2.48 15.07
N CYS A 326 19.15 2.39 15.25
CA CYS A 326 18.26 3.53 15.09
C CYS A 326 18.60 4.66 16.10
N CYS A 327 18.91 4.32 17.36
CA CYS A 327 19.35 5.29 18.37
C CYS A 327 20.67 5.98 17.97
N GLN A 328 21.62 5.23 17.41
CA GLN A 328 22.89 5.80 16.93
C GLN A 328 22.65 6.73 15.73
N ILE A 329 21.79 6.34 14.77
CA ILE A 329 21.41 7.18 13.63
C ILE A 329 20.77 8.48 14.12
N LEU A 330 19.81 8.38 15.05
CA LEU A 330 19.14 9.54 15.64
C LEU A 330 20.15 10.50 16.29
N ALA A 331 21.04 9.97 17.14
CA ALA A 331 22.05 10.77 17.84
C ALA A 331 23.02 11.49 16.89
N ALA A 332 23.33 10.87 15.75
CA ALA A 332 24.24 11.43 14.77
C ALA A 332 23.61 12.49 13.85
N CYS A 333 22.30 12.47 13.65
CA CYS A 333 21.66 13.30 12.61
C CYS A 333 20.57 14.23 13.10
N TRP A 334 20.14 14.13 14.37
CA TRP A 334 19.05 14.94 14.91
C TRP A 334 19.46 15.65 16.20
N PRO A 335 19.30 16.99 16.27
CA PRO A 335 19.60 17.72 17.49
C PRO A 335 18.71 17.27 18.66
N GLU A 336 19.29 17.15 19.85
CA GLU A 336 18.62 16.59 21.03
C GLU A 336 17.29 17.28 21.39
N ASN A 337 17.27 18.60 21.28
CA ASN A 337 16.11 19.42 21.64
C ASN A 337 15.21 19.76 20.46
N ALA A 338 15.49 19.22 19.26
CA ALA A 338 14.64 19.44 18.11
C ALA A 338 13.39 18.54 18.16
N PRO A 339 12.19 19.10 17.98
CA PRO A 339 10.96 18.33 18.06
C PRO A 339 10.81 17.34 16.90
N VAL A 340 10.32 16.15 17.19
CA VAL A 340 10.04 15.07 16.24
C VAL A 340 8.54 14.81 16.17
N ARG A 341 7.96 15.03 14.99
CA ARG A 341 6.53 14.79 14.71
C ARG A 341 6.26 13.33 14.33
N LEU A 342 7.15 12.74 13.53
CA LEU A 342 6.99 11.38 13.00
C LEU A 342 8.36 10.71 12.90
N MET A 343 8.40 9.43 13.21
CA MET A 343 9.53 8.56 12.88
C MET A 343 9.06 7.36 12.03
N THR A 344 9.94 6.93 11.12
CA THR A 344 9.74 5.69 10.34
C THR A 344 11.04 4.89 10.39
N VAL A 345 10.92 3.61 10.75
CA VAL A 345 12.01 2.63 10.67
C VAL A 345 11.76 1.73 9.47
N THR A 346 12.75 1.60 8.58
CA THR A 346 12.67 0.74 7.39
C THR A 346 13.89 -0.17 7.34
N LEU A 347 13.63 -1.46 7.14
CA LEU A 347 14.64 -2.51 6.98
C LEU A 347 14.71 -2.89 5.51
N SER A 348 15.90 -2.91 4.93
CA SER A 348 16.15 -3.26 3.53
C SER A 348 17.44 -4.08 3.38
N GLY A 349 17.81 -4.45 2.15
CA GLY A 349 18.89 -5.41 1.94
C GLY A 349 18.54 -6.74 2.61
N LEU A 350 17.31 -7.21 2.34
CA LEU A 350 16.76 -8.42 2.96
C LEU A 350 17.40 -9.66 2.34
N CYS A 351 17.68 -10.65 3.18
CA CYS A 351 18.15 -11.97 2.79
C CYS A 351 17.43 -13.04 3.62
N PRO A 352 17.26 -14.26 3.09
CA PRO A 352 16.78 -15.40 3.86
C PRO A 352 17.67 -15.64 5.10
N GLU A 353 17.06 -16.10 6.17
CA GLU A 353 17.74 -16.35 7.44
C GLU A 353 18.88 -17.37 7.29
N ASP A 354 18.66 -18.38 6.43
CA ASP A 354 19.60 -19.48 6.18
C ASP A 354 20.73 -19.09 5.19
N GLU A 355 20.54 -18.02 4.40
CA GLU A 355 21.51 -17.53 3.41
C GLU A 355 22.36 -16.36 3.94
N ALA A 356 22.40 -16.12 5.23
CA ALA A 356 23.23 -15.07 5.80
C ALA A 356 24.71 -15.34 5.42
N ALA A 357 25.10 -14.79 4.27
CA ALA A 357 26.43 -14.96 3.69
C ALA A 357 27.51 -14.64 4.72
N PRO A 358 28.61 -15.40 4.75
CA PRO A 358 29.75 -15.06 5.61
C PRO A 358 30.17 -13.62 5.33
N ALA A 359 30.10 -12.76 6.32
CA ALA A 359 30.67 -11.44 6.21
C ALA A 359 32.17 -11.60 5.99
N GLN A 360 32.73 -10.78 5.10
CA GLN A 360 34.18 -10.71 4.96
C GLN A 360 34.76 -10.31 6.31
N LEU A 361 35.42 -11.25 6.96
CA LEU A 361 36.01 -11.04 8.27
C LEU A 361 37.06 -9.93 8.19
N SER A 362 36.81 -8.81 8.84
CA SER A 362 37.83 -7.82 9.15
C SER A 362 38.67 -8.34 10.31
N PHE A 363 39.98 -8.32 10.17
CA PHE A 363 40.92 -8.74 11.23
C PHE A 363 40.84 -7.91 12.52
N PHE A 364 40.05 -6.82 12.53
CA PHE A 364 40.00 -5.82 13.60
C PHE A 364 38.64 -5.65 14.28
N GLU A 365 37.59 -6.36 13.84
CA GLU A 365 36.29 -6.31 14.49
C GLU A 365 35.82 -7.73 14.82
N GLU A 366 35.55 -8.00 16.12
CA GLU A 366 34.74 -9.14 16.51
C GLU A 366 33.34 -8.97 15.92
N LEU A 367 33.07 -9.63 14.82
CA LEU A 367 31.75 -9.68 14.20
C LEU A 367 30.84 -10.51 15.10
N GLN A 368 30.20 -9.86 16.06
CA GLN A 368 29.15 -10.48 16.86
C GLN A 368 27.93 -10.64 15.93
N GLY A 369 27.69 -11.86 15.45
CA GLY A 369 26.43 -12.28 14.85
C GLY A 369 25.29 -12.17 15.87
N ASP A 370 24.06 -12.40 15.41
CA ASP A 370 22.89 -12.46 16.28
C ASP A 370 23.13 -13.49 17.42
N ASP A 371 22.88 -13.09 18.67
CA ASP A 371 22.92 -14.01 19.80
C ASP A 371 21.76 -15.02 19.67
N PRO A 372 22.02 -16.32 19.48
CA PRO A 372 20.97 -17.33 19.30
C PRO A 372 20.00 -17.43 20.49
N ARG A 373 20.47 -17.04 21.68
CA ARG A 373 19.63 -17.03 22.89
C ARG A 373 18.63 -15.87 22.83
N GLN A 374 19.10 -14.69 22.41
CA GLN A 374 18.24 -13.53 22.25
C GLN A 374 17.20 -13.75 21.15
N GLU A 375 17.60 -14.39 20.06
CA GLU A 375 16.68 -14.71 18.95
C GLU A 375 15.55 -15.65 19.40
N LYS A 376 15.86 -16.69 20.19
CA LYS A 376 14.85 -17.58 20.77
C LYS A 376 13.87 -16.85 21.67
N ILE A 377 14.36 -15.89 22.48
CA ILE A 377 13.51 -15.06 23.35
C ILE A 377 12.56 -14.20 22.51
N GLU A 378 13.07 -13.50 21.49
CA GLU A 378 12.24 -12.64 20.64
C GLU A 378 11.18 -13.46 19.86
N ARG A 379 11.53 -14.63 19.36
CA ARG A 379 10.57 -15.57 18.73
C ARG A 379 9.50 -16.07 19.71
N ALA A 380 9.87 -16.34 20.95
CA ALA A 380 8.90 -16.74 21.99
C ALA A 380 7.93 -15.58 22.29
N ILE A 381 8.43 -14.37 22.43
CA ILE A 381 7.59 -13.16 22.60
C ILE A 381 6.65 -12.97 21.42
N ASP A 382 7.14 -13.11 20.19
CA ASP A 382 6.31 -13.04 18.97
C ASP A 382 5.20 -14.11 18.98
N GLY A 383 5.50 -15.32 19.43
CA GLY A 383 4.54 -16.40 19.59
C GLY A 383 3.42 -16.07 20.60
N VAL A 384 3.79 -15.52 21.76
CA VAL A 384 2.83 -15.09 22.78
C VAL A 384 1.96 -13.94 22.26
N ARG A 385 2.56 -12.93 21.65
CA ARG A 385 1.84 -11.76 21.07
C ARG A 385 0.87 -12.18 19.95
N ARG A 386 1.23 -13.19 19.15
CA ARG A 386 0.35 -13.74 18.10
C ARG A 386 -0.87 -14.44 18.67
N ARG A 387 -0.69 -15.15 19.79
CA ARG A 387 -1.76 -15.95 20.43
C ARG A 387 -2.68 -15.11 21.32
N PHE A 388 -2.11 -14.15 22.05
CA PHE A 388 -2.82 -13.42 23.11
C PHE A 388 -2.96 -11.91 22.82
N GLY A 389 -2.54 -11.44 21.62
CA GLY A 389 -2.58 -10.05 21.23
C GLY A 389 -1.29 -9.28 21.55
N ARG A 390 -1.05 -8.19 20.82
CA ARG A 390 0.19 -7.38 20.94
C ARG A 390 0.44 -6.81 22.34
N GLY A 391 -0.61 -6.60 23.14
CA GLY A 391 -0.50 -6.07 24.50
C GLY A 391 -0.18 -7.09 25.59
N SER A 392 -0.07 -8.39 25.26
CA SER A 392 0.12 -9.47 26.23
C SER A 392 1.52 -9.49 26.87
N VAL A 393 2.54 -9.07 26.11
CA VAL A 393 3.93 -8.92 26.58
C VAL A 393 4.45 -7.59 26.06
N GLY A 394 4.82 -6.68 26.95
CA GLY A 394 5.44 -5.39 26.63
C GLY A 394 6.82 -5.27 27.26
N THR A 395 7.65 -4.42 26.69
CA THR A 395 8.90 -3.98 27.34
C THR A 395 8.59 -3.01 28.48
N ALA A 396 9.50 -2.84 29.43
CA ALA A 396 9.34 -1.86 30.53
C ALA A 396 9.05 -0.45 29.99
N VAL A 397 9.66 -0.08 28.87
CA VAL A 397 9.48 1.22 28.19
C VAL A 397 8.06 1.37 27.63
N GLU A 398 7.42 0.32 27.07
CA GLU A 398 6.03 0.38 26.64
C GLU A 398 5.04 0.58 27.80
N LYS A 399 5.38 0.04 28.97
CA LYS A 399 4.54 0.19 30.17
C LYS A 399 4.53 1.63 30.67
N GLU A 400 5.66 2.33 30.62
CA GLU A 400 5.77 3.75 31.00
C GLU A 400 5.00 4.66 30.05
N ILE A 401 5.05 4.41 28.73
CA ILE A 401 4.28 5.16 27.73
C ILE A 401 2.78 4.99 27.95
N ARG A 402 2.30 3.76 28.13
CA ARG A 402 0.86 3.49 28.41
C ARG A 402 0.39 4.12 29.70
N ASN A 403 1.21 4.13 30.74
CA ASN A 403 0.86 4.75 32.01
C ASN A 403 0.81 6.28 31.91
N SER A 404 1.69 6.89 31.11
CA SER A 404 1.67 8.34 30.87
C SER A 404 0.44 8.76 30.03
N GLU A 405 0.02 7.95 29.05
CA GLU A 405 -1.21 8.19 28.28
C GLU A 405 -2.50 7.95 29.09
N CYS A 406 -2.48 6.98 30.02
CA CYS A 406 -3.61 6.69 30.90
C CYS A 406 -3.74 7.73 32.04
N GLY A 407 -2.62 8.29 32.51
CA GLY A 407 -2.60 9.35 33.56
C GLY A 407 -3.07 10.73 33.07
N MET A 408 -3.21 10.96 31.77
CA MET A 408 -3.75 12.20 31.19
C MET A 408 -5.26 12.14 30.88
N ARG A 409 -5.95 11.03 31.22
CA ARG A 409 -7.40 10.87 31.03
C ARG A 409 -8.23 10.96 32.33
N ASN A 410 -7.65 11.52 33.42
CA ASN A 410 -8.37 11.83 34.66
C ASN A 410 -8.50 13.33 34.84
#